data_e4098dc37f9235b1466571fe8716639d
#
_entry.id   e4098dc37f9235b1466571fe8716639d
#
_cell.length_a   1.000
_cell.length_b   1.000
_cell.length_c   1.000
_cell.angle_alpha   90.00
_cell.angle_beta   90.00
_cell.angle_gamma   90.00
#
_symmetry.space_group_name_H-M   'P 1'
#
loop_
_entity.id
_entity.type
_entity.pdbx_description
1 polymer ?
#
loop_
_entity_poly.entity_id
_entity_poly.type
_entity_poly.pdbx_seq_one_letter_code
_entity_poly.pdbx_strand_id
1 'polypeptide(L)'
;MNLETESIKTKYKKQKDKKPQNKKIKESETLDLPITKEETISSSFDLDFNINPINIEKSQSFYYKKIGKTFTFFGDKDGNPLLIIGPHYPLFLLFICLLTFFYYGVLSFFWLFISTKVKILIIIFYIIFFISYVYTAIINPGYPKHNLESRTGEPKNKFRFCSICKMYVNKEKLTFHCDECHICIEGRDHHCAWCGKCIGKRNLISFYIWLFSLMGLIFAMSIGMVNAQLNMKNM
;
A
#
# COMPACT_ATOMS: atom_id res chain seq x y z
N MET A 1 10.75 12.85 -17.98
CA MET A 1 11.33 12.00 -16.91
C MET A 1 11.84 12.77 -15.68
N ASN A 2 11.94 14.10 -15.71
CA ASN A 2 12.43 14.93 -14.58
C ASN A 2 11.35 15.52 -13.67
N LEU A 3 10.10 15.62 -14.10
CA LEU A 3 9.02 16.24 -13.31
C LEU A 3 8.46 15.33 -12.20
N GLU A 4 8.47 14.02 -12.39
CA GLU A 4 8.01 13.05 -11.38
C GLU A 4 8.97 12.95 -10.18
N THR A 5 10.28 13.07 -10.41
CA THR A 5 11.29 12.99 -9.35
C THR A 5 11.27 14.22 -8.42
N GLU A 6 10.91 15.39 -8.92
CA GLU A 6 10.77 16.61 -8.11
C GLU A 6 9.50 16.61 -7.25
N SER A 7 8.39 16.16 -7.78
CA SER A 7 7.13 16.00 -7.03
C SER A 7 7.30 15.04 -5.84
N ILE A 8 8.04 13.96 -6.04
CA ILE A 8 8.32 12.95 -5.01
C ILE A 8 9.27 13.54 -3.94
N LYS A 9 10.28 14.32 -4.32
CA LYS A 9 11.21 14.98 -3.37
C LYS A 9 10.49 16.02 -2.50
N THR A 10 9.52 16.73 -3.04
CA THR A 10 8.74 17.76 -2.32
C THR A 10 7.79 17.13 -1.29
N LYS A 11 7.17 15.99 -1.61
CA LYS A 11 6.39 15.18 -0.66
C LYS A 11 7.27 14.66 0.49
N TYR A 12 8.52 14.30 0.19
CA TYR A 12 9.49 13.82 1.17
C TYR A 12 9.84 14.90 2.22
N LYS A 13 10.02 16.15 1.79
CA LYS A 13 10.33 17.28 2.67
C LYS A 13 9.19 17.59 3.65
N LYS A 14 7.94 17.54 3.17
CA LYS A 14 6.73 17.76 3.99
C LYS A 14 6.48 16.69 5.08
N GLN A 15 6.98 15.46 4.88
CA GLN A 15 6.80 14.37 5.84
C GLN A 15 7.85 14.39 6.96
N LYS A 16 9.02 15.04 6.71
CA LYS A 16 10.11 15.19 7.69
C LYS A 16 9.79 16.25 8.75
N ASP A 17 8.94 17.23 8.43
CA ASP A 17 8.64 18.39 9.29
C ASP A 17 7.46 18.13 10.26
N LYS A 18 6.82 16.96 10.22
CA LYS A 18 5.85 16.54 11.25
C LYS A 18 6.60 15.91 12.43
N LYS A 19 7.04 16.72 13.38
CA LYS A 19 7.51 16.28 14.71
C LYS A 19 6.40 15.49 15.41
N PRO A 20 6.74 14.38 16.09
CA PRO A 20 5.77 13.70 16.96
C PRO A 20 5.44 14.61 18.14
N GLN A 21 4.15 14.83 18.40
CA GLN A 21 3.69 15.51 19.61
C GLN A 21 4.00 14.62 20.81
N ASN A 22 4.94 15.08 21.64
CA ASN A 22 5.24 14.51 22.95
C ASN A 22 4.03 14.70 23.87
N LYS A 23 3.33 13.62 24.21
CA LYS A 23 2.39 13.56 25.31
C LYS A 23 3.19 13.66 26.61
N LYS A 24 3.03 14.77 27.37
CA LYS A 24 3.54 14.94 28.72
C LYS A 24 3.06 13.82 29.63
N ILE A 25 3.99 13.02 30.12
CA ILE A 25 3.76 12.11 31.25
C ILE A 25 4.05 12.92 32.51
N LYS A 26 3.09 12.92 33.41
CA LYS A 26 3.18 13.56 34.73
C LYS A 26 4.25 12.88 35.58
N GLU A 27 5.13 13.71 36.14
CA GLU A 27 6.02 13.33 37.24
C GLU A 27 5.21 12.96 38.48
N SER A 28 5.58 11.83 39.10
CA SER A 28 5.34 11.59 40.52
C SER A 28 6.40 10.68 41.08
N GLU A 29 7.01 11.20 42.13
CA GLU A 29 7.69 10.52 43.24
C GLU A 29 9.14 10.07 43.07
N THR A 30 9.97 10.87 43.73
CA THR A 30 11.35 10.65 44.14
C THR A 30 11.44 9.52 45.16
N LEU A 31 12.32 8.55 44.93
CA LEU A 31 12.83 7.67 45.98
C LEU A 31 14.36 7.73 45.93
N ASP A 32 14.94 8.30 47.00
CA ASP A 32 16.39 8.43 47.25
C ASP A 32 16.98 7.02 47.52
N LEU A 33 18.08 6.69 46.85
CA LEU A 33 18.99 5.62 47.24
C LEU A 33 20.46 6.02 46.90
N PRO A 34 21.46 5.58 47.66
CA PRO A 34 22.68 6.35 47.92
C PRO A 34 23.79 6.15 46.90
N ILE A 35 24.58 7.20 46.76
CA ILE A 35 25.82 7.35 45.99
C ILE A 35 26.90 6.36 46.51
N THR A 36 27.39 5.44 45.67
CA THR A 36 28.68 4.80 45.87
C THR A 36 29.49 4.77 44.57
N LYS A 37 30.63 5.52 44.70
CA LYS A 37 31.91 5.36 44.00
C LYS A 37 31.99 5.21 42.50
N GLU A 38 32.63 6.28 41.92
CA GLU A 38 33.35 6.27 40.67
C GLU A 38 34.29 5.06 40.54
N GLU A 39 34.08 4.20 39.55
CA GLU A 39 35.12 3.42 38.93
C GLU A 39 35.23 3.78 37.47
N THR A 40 36.32 4.43 37.15
CA THR A 40 36.83 4.69 35.80
C THR A 40 37.11 3.34 35.12
N ILE A 41 36.23 2.89 34.24
CA ILE A 41 36.55 1.78 33.34
C ILE A 41 36.57 2.35 31.92
N SER A 42 37.81 2.65 31.49
CA SER A 42 38.16 2.71 30.07
C SER A 42 38.18 1.27 29.56
N SER A 43 37.13 0.80 28.95
CA SER A 43 37.17 -0.41 28.18
C SER A 43 36.54 -0.15 26.80
N SER A 44 37.42 -0.26 25.81
CA SER A 44 37.09 -0.45 24.41
C SER A 44 35.88 -1.39 24.26
N PHE A 45 34.77 -0.83 23.84
CA PHE A 45 33.57 -1.60 23.54
C PHE A 45 33.76 -2.24 22.16
N ASP A 46 34.59 -3.28 22.10
CA ASP A 46 34.60 -4.22 21.01
C ASP A 46 33.30 -5.01 21.08
N LEU A 47 32.28 -4.48 20.37
CA LEU A 47 31.11 -5.28 20.03
C LEU A 47 31.55 -6.39 19.10
N ASP A 48 31.93 -7.51 19.69
CA ASP A 48 31.95 -8.81 19.01
C ASP A 48 30.57 -9.08 18.44
N PHE A 49 30.36 -8.65 17.19
CA PHE A 49 29.26 -9.07 16.36
C PHE A 49 29.49 -10.54 15.94
N ASN A 50 29.49 -11.42 16.91
CA ASN A 50 29.31 -12.85 16.64
C ASN A 50 27.84 -13.09 16.33
N ILE A 51 27.41 -12.56 15.18
CA ILE A 51 26.15 -12.96 14.58
C ILE A 51 26.37 -14.39 14.10
N ASN A 52 25.95 -15.35 14.93
CA ASN A 52 25.69 -16.69 14.44
C ASN A 52 24.99 -16.56 13.09
N PRO A 53 25.48 -17.22 12.00
CA PRO A 53 24.79 -17.21 10.75
C PRO A 53 23.39 -17.74 11.01
N ILE A 54 22.42 -16.83 11.06
CA ILE A 54 21.01 -17.17 11.07
C ILE A 54 20.86 -18.14 9.92
N ASN A 55 20.51 -19.39 10.24
CA ASN A 55 20.15 -20.41 9.28
C ASN A 55 19.33 -19.72 8.17
N ILE A 56 19.96 -19.55 7.02
CA ILE A 56 19.27 -19.07 5.83
C ILE A 56 18.37 -20.22 5.42
N GLU A 57 17.20 -20.29 6.07
CA GLU A 57 16.12 -21.11 5.55
C GLU A 57 15.99 -20.70 4.08
N LYS A 58 16.34 -21.67 3.20
CA LYS A 58 16.15 -21.53 1.75
C LYS A 58 14.75 -20.99 1.56
N SER A 59 14.67 -19.79 1.03
CA SER A 59 13.41 -19.14 0.69
C SER A 59 12.60 -20.15 -0.13
N GLN A 60 11.57 -20.71 0.50
CA GLN A 60 10.69 -21.70 -0.11
C GLN A 60 9.48 -20.98 -0.69
N SER A 61 9.03 -21.45 -1.85
CA SER A 61 7.73 -21.02 -2.39
C SER A 61 6.63 -21.38 -1.37
N PHE A 62 5.68 -20.51 -1.16
CA PHE A 62 4.56 -20.73 -0.23
C PHE A 62 3.23 -20.46 -0.92
N TYR A 63 2.19 -21.21 -0.52
CA TYR A 63 0.82 -20.94 -0.99
C TYR A 63 0.18 -19.78 -0.21
N TYR A 64 0.35 -19.75 1.12
CA TYR A 64 -0.22 -18.74 2.02
C TYR A 64 0.75 -18.40 3.15
N LYS A 65 0.87 -17.11 3.44
CA LYS A 65 1.64 -16.61 4.59
C LYS A 65 1.05 -15.29 5.08
N LYS A 66 0.94 -15.11 6.40
CA LYS A 66 0.60 -13.82 7.00
C LYS A 66 1.87 -13.00 7.21
N ILE A 67 1.95 -11.80 6.66
CA ILE A 67 3.08 -10.88 6.83
C ILE A 67 2.53 -9.55 7.36
N GLY A 68 2.97 -9.16 8.56
CA GLY A 68 2.37 -8.03 9.27
C GLY A 68 0.88 -8.24 9.50
N LYS A 69 0.05 -7.27 9.09
CA LYS A 69 -1.42 -7.37 9.11
C LYS A 69 -2.00 -7.76 7.74
N THR A 70 -1.19 -8.24 6.81
CA THR A 70 -1.62 -8.60 5.46
C THR A 70 -1.64 -10.11 5.26
N PHE A 71 -2.53 -10.58 4.40
CA PHE A 71 -2.59 -11.96 3.93
C PHE A 71 -1.89 -12.03 2.58
N THR A 72 -0.89 -12.91 2.47
CA THR A 72 -0.08 -13.05 1.26
C THR A 72 -0.24 -14.43 0.66
N PHE A 73 -0.32 -14.49 -0.66
CA PHE A 73 -0.53 -15.72 -1.41
C PHE A 73 0.47 -15.86 -2.55
N PHE A 74 0.78 -17.10 -2.89
CA PHE A 74 1.64 -17.48 -4.01
C PHE A 74 3.01 -16.81 -3.94
N GLY A 75 3.84 -17.22 -2.95
CA GLY A 75 5.24 -16.81 -2.88
C GLY A 75 6.05 -17.45 -4.00
N ASP A 76 6.87 -16.63 -4.67
CA ASP A 76 7.84 -17.10 -5.63
C ASP A 76 8.98 -17.90 -4.97
N LYS A 77 9.94 -18.40 -5.77
CA LYS A 77 11.11 -19.16 -5.27
C LYS A 77 11.98 -18.34 -4.31
N ASP A 78 11.88 -17.02 -4.37
CA ASP A 78 12.57 -16.09 -3.48
C ASP A 78 11.73 -15.70 -2.27
N GLY A 79 10.54 -16.30 -2.08
CA GLY A 79 9.62 -16.02 -0.98
C GLY A 79 8.90 -14.67 -1.10
N ASN A 80 8.91 -14.02 -2.29
CA ASN A 80 8.16 -12.78 -2.47
C ASN A 80 6.71 -13.10 -2.82
N PRO A 81 5.72 -12.51 -2.12
CA PRO A 81 4.33 -12.75 -2.43
C PRO A 81 3.93 -12.13 -3.77
N LEU A 82 3.14 -12.86 -4.56
CA LEU A 82 2.53 -12.33 -5.78
C LEU A 82 1.27 -11.54 -5.46
N LEU A 83 0.41 -12.09 -4.60
CA LEU A 83 -0.85 -11.46 -4.18
C LEU A 83 -0.78 -11.06 -2.71
N ILE A 84 -1.31 -9.88 -2.39
CA ILE A 84 -1.40 -9.35 -1.03
C ILE A 84 -2.77 -8.75 -0.80
N ILE A 85 -3.50 -9.28 0.17
CA ILE A 85 -4.75 -8.71 0.68
C ILE A 85 -4.43 -7.94 1.95
N GLY A 86 -4.82 -6.67 2.01
CA GLY A 86 -4.52 -5.81 3.15
C GLY A 86 -5.52 -5.94 4.31
N PRO A 87 -5.28 -5.24 5.43
CA PRO A 87 -6.10 -5.35 6.64
C PRO A 87 -7.51 -4.79 6.47
N HIS A 88 -7.72 -3.83 5.57
CA HIS A 88 -9.01 -3.19 5.33
C HIS A 88 -9.78 -3.83 4.16
N TYR A 89 -9.55 -5.11 3.86
CA TYR A 89 -10.26 -5.83 2.80
C TYR A 89 -11.80 -5.81 2.95
N PRO A 90 -12.40 -5.71 4.17
CA PRO A 90 -13.85 -5.59 4.27
C PRO A 90 -14.38 -4.29 3.63
N LEU A 91 -13.64 -3.18 3.73
CA LEU A 91 -14.02 -1.92 3.07
C LEU A 91 -13.93 -2.04 1.55
N PHE A 92 -12.91 -2.75 1.03
CA PHE A 92 -12.81 -3.08 -0.38
C PHE A 92 -14.04 -3.87 -0.87
N LEU A 93 -14.42 -4.93 -0.14
CA LEU A 93 -15.60 -5.75 -0.48
C LEU A 93 -16.89 -4.94 -0.41
N LEU A 94 -17.08 -4.16 0.66
CA LEU A 94 -18.24 -3.29 0.80
C LEU A 94 -18.34 -2.29 -0.36
N PHE A 95 -17.25 -1.64 -0.71
CA PHE A 95 -17.23 -0.63 -1.78
C PHE A 95 -17.56 -1.24 -3.15
N ILE A 96 -16.98 -2.41 -3.49
CA ILE A 96 -17.28 -3.07 -4.76
C ILE A 96 -18.74 -3.55 -4.82
N CYS A 97 -19.28 -4.07 -3.71
CA CYS A 97 -20.68 -4.49 -3.63
C CYS A 97 -21.64 -3.30 -3.81
N LEU A 98 -21.39 -2.18 -3.12
CA LEU A 98 -22.22 -0.98 -3.20
C LEU A 98 -22.19 -0.38 -4.61
N LEU A 99 -21.01 -0.25 -5.23
CA LEU A 99 -20.88 0.28 -6.59
C LEU A 99 -21.55 -0.64 -7.62
N THR A 100 -21.38 -1.95 -7.49
CA THR A 100 -22.02 -2.91 -8.37
C THR A 100 -23.54 -2.88 -8.23
N PHE A 101 -24.04 -2.83 -6.99
CA PHE A 101 -25.47 -2.71 -6.71
C PHE A 101 -26.07 -1.43 -7.31
N PHE A 102 -25.40 -0.29 -7.10
CA PHE A 102 -25.82 0.99 -7.66
C PHE A 102 -25.80 0.98 -9.21
N TYR A 103 -24.73 0.44 -9.79
CA TYR A 103 -24.59 0.30 -11.24
C TYR A 103 -25.76 -0.50 -11.86
N TYR A 104 -26.05 -1.69 -11.30
CA TYR A 104 -27.16 -2.52 -11.79
C TYR A 104 -28.51 -1.89 -11.50
N GLY A 105 -28.71 -1.26 -10.35
CA GLY A 105 -29.96 -0.57 -10.00
C GLY A 105 -30.30 0.54 -10.97
N VAL A 106 -29.33 1.41 -11.27
CA VAL A 106 -29.54 2.51 -12.25
C VAL A 106 -29.76 1.96 -13.65
N LEU A 107 -28.97 0.99 -14.09
CA LEU A 107 -29.12 0.42 -15.41
C LEU A 107 -30.47 -0.31 -15.59
N SER A 108 -30.92 -1.10 -14.62
CA SER A 108 -32.19 -1.84 -14.74
C SER A 108 -33.38 -0.88 -14.91
N PHE A 109 -33.35 0.27 -14.21
CA PHE A 109 -34.42 1.27 -14.30
C PHE A 109 -34.43 2.01 -15.65
N PHE A 110 -33.26 2.40 -16.18
CA PHE A 110 -33.16 3.24 -17.37
C PHE A 110 -32.82 2.46 -18.65
N TRP A 111 -32.58 1.14 -18.56
CA TRP A 111 -32.02 0.35 -19.66
C TRP A 111 -32.77 0.48 -20.99
N LEU A 112 -34.11 0.45 -20.94
CA LEU A 112 -34.94 0.50 -22.15
C LEU A 112 -34.83 1.85 -22.89
N PHE A 113 -34.55 2.93 -22.15
CA PHE A 113 -34.53 4.29 -22.67
C PHE A 113 -33.13 4.77 -23.10
N ILE A 114 -32.07 4.09 -22.70
CA ILE A 114 -30.69 4.42 -23.07
C ILE A 114 -30.39 3.92 -24.48
N SER A 115 -29.78 4.77 -25.33
CA SER A 115 -29.36 4.36 -26.67
C SER A 115 -28.25 3.31 -26.63
N THR A 116 -28.20 2.43 -27.64
CA THR A 116 -27.23 1.32 -27.71
C THR A 116 -25.78 1.79 -27.63
N LYS A 117 -25.43 2.92 -28.25
CA LYS A 117 -24.07 3.47 -28.20
C LYS A 117 -23.65 3.84 -26.78
N VAL A 118 -24.54 4.47 -26.01
CA VAL A 118 -24.26 4.86 -24.62
C VAL A 118 -24.19 3.63 -23.71
N LYS A 119 -25.03 2.61 -23.93
CA LYS A 119 -24.94 1.32 -23.22
C LYS A 119 -23.54 0.69 -23.35
N ILE A 120 -23.06 0.61 -24.61
CA ILE A 120 -21.73 0.06 -24.89
C ILE A 120 -20.64 0.84 -24.14
N LEU A 121 -20.71 2.17 -24.17
CA LEU A 121 -19.75 3.02 -23.48
C LEU A 121 -19.74 2.76 -21.96
N ILE A 122 -20.91 2.68 -21.32
CA ILE A 122 -21.07 2.38 -19.90
C ILE A 122 -20.47 1.00 -19.57
N ILE A 123 -20.77 -0.02 -20.37
CA ILE A 123 -20.26 -1.39 -20.16
C ILE A 123 -18.73 -1.43 -20.26
N ILE A 124 -18.15 -0.75 -21.24
CA ILE A 124 -16.68 -0.69 -21.41
C ILE A 124 -16.02 -0.08 -20.17
N PHE A 125 -16.49 1.09 -19.71
CA PHE A 125 -15.91 1.74 -18.52
C PHE A 125 -16.12 0.90 -17.26
N TYR A 126 -17.26 0.22 -17.11
CA TYR A 126 -17.50 -0.67 -15.98
C TYR A 126 -16.55 -1.88 -15.97
N ILE A 127 -16.28 -2.50 -17.10
CA ILE A 127 -15.35 -3.63 -17.20
C ILE A 127 -13.93 -3.17 -16.84
N ILE A 128 -13.47 -2.04 -17.38
CA ILE A 128 -12.14 -1.49 -17.09
C ILE A 128 -12.03 -1.14 -15.61
N PHE A 129 -13.04 -0.46 -15.05
CA PHE A 129 -13.13 -0.14 -13.63
C PHE A 129 -13.03 -1.40 -12.76
N PHE A 130 -13.86 -2.41 -13.02
CA PHE A 130 -13.92 -3.61 -12.20
C PHE A 130 -12.59 -4.37 -12.19
N ILE A 131 -12.03 -4.62 -13.39
CA ILE A 131 -10.76 -5.35 -13.54
C ILE A 131 -9.62 -4.58 -12.87
N SER A 132 -9.47 -3.28 -13.15
CA SER A 132 -8.37 -2.47 -12.59
C SER A 132 -8.48 -2.32 -11.07
N TYR A 133 -9.70 -2.21 -10.54
CA TYR A 133 -9.94 -2.10 -9.10
C TYR A 133 -9.57 -3.40 -8.37
N VAL A 134 -10.09 -4.53 -8.82
CA VAL A 134 -9.78 -5.85 -8.23
C VAL A 134 -8.28 -6.13 -8.33
N TYR A 135 -7.68 -5.89 -9.51
CA TYR A 135 -6.24 -6.07 -9.69
C TYR A 135 -5.42 -5.21 -8.71
N THR A 136 -5.76 -3.92 -8.56
CA THR A 136 -5.09 -3.00 -7.63
C THR A 136 -5.20 -3.50 -6.19
N ALA A 137 -6.36 -4.03 -5.80
CA ALA A 137 -6.61 -4.52 -4.45
C ALA A 137 -5.88 -5.82 -4.12
N ILE A 138 -5.56 -6.68 -5.10
CA ILE A 138 -4.96 -7.99 -4.84
C ILE A 138 -3.46 -8.08 -5.16
N ILE A 139 -2.96 -7.35 -6.18
CA ILE A 139 -1.56 -7.44 -6.58
C ILE A 139 -0.62 -6.90 -5.50
N ASN A 140 0.58 -7.46 -5.38
CA ASN A 140 1.61 -6.99 -4.48
C ASN A 140 1.97 -5.51 -4.74
N PRO A 141 1.81 -4.58 -3.76
CA PRO A 141 2.09 -3.15 -3.94
C PRO A 141 3.59 -2.82 -4.07
N GLY A 142 4.48 -3.77 -3.79
CA GLY A 142 5.92 -3.57 -3.77
C GLY A 142 6.53 -4.00 -2.44
N TYR A 143 6.14 -5.17 -1.92
CA TYR A 143 6.81 -5.75 -0.76
C TYR A 143 8.29 -5.96 -1.09
N PRO A 144 9.22 -5.42 -0.28
CA PRO A 144 10.64 -5.49 -0.57
C PRO A 144 11.15 -6.93 -0.43
N LYS A 145 12.15 -7.28 -1.24
CA LYS A 145 12.81 -8.58 -1.12
C LYS A 145 13.48 -8.69 0.24
N HIS A 146 13.29 -9.81 0.90
CA HIS A 146 13.95 -10.11 2.18
C HIS A 146 15.47 -10.26 1.97
N ASN A 147 16.28 -9.67 2.87
CA ASN A 147 17.76 -9.76 2.85
C ASN A 147 18.45 -9.19 1.60
N LEU A 148 18.06 -8.00 1.17
CA LEU A 148 18.70 -7.34 0.02
C LEU A 148 20.20 -7.05 0.30
N GLU A 149 20.55 -6.71 1.54
CA GLU A 149 21.90 -6.30 1.95
C GLU A 149 22.94 -7.43 1.82
N SER A 150 22.56 -8.66 2.09
CA SER A 150 23.47 -9.82 2.03
C SER A 150 23.70 -10.34 0.59
N ARG A 151 22.87 -9.94 -0.36
CA ARG A 151 22.91 -10.46 -1.75
C ARG A 151 23.61 -9.58 -2.75
N THR A 152 23.73 -8.28 -2.51
CA THR A 152 24.08 -7.32 -3.58
C THR A 152 25.48 -6.75 -3.50
N GLY A 153 26.22 -6.95 -2.39
CA GLY A 153 27.52 -6.26 -2.19
C GLY A 153 27.39 -4.72 -2.22
N GLU A 154 26.17 -4.19 -2.19
CA GLU A 154 25.92 -2.75 -2.24
C GLU A 154 26.33 -2.04 -0.94
N PRO A 155 26.78 -0.78 -1.01
CA PRO A 155 27.24 -0.04 0.17
C PRO A 155 26.11 0.16 1.19
N LYS A 156 26.43 -0.05 2.47
CA LYS A 156 25.49 0.02 3.62
C LYS A 156 24.72 1.36 3.72
N ASN A 157 25.29 2.46 3.21
CA ASN A 157 24.66 3.78 3.22
C ASN A 157 23.36 3.86 2.37
N LYS A 158 23.15 2.95 1.42
CA LYS A 158 21.94 2.86 0.60
C LYS A 158 20.75 2.25 1.34
N PHE A 159 20.99 1.63 2.49
CA PHE A 159 19.96 0.94 3.25
C PHE A 159 19.58 1.69 4.52
N ARG A 160 18.37 1.45 4.99
CA ARG A 160 17.84 1.89 6.28
C ARG A 160 17.23 0.69 6.99
N PHE A 161 17.53 0.54 8.27
CA PHE A 161 16.90 -0.49 9.09
C PHE A 161 15.49 -0.06 9.52
N CYS A 162 14.51 -0.94 9.30
CA CYS A 162 13.17 -0.79 9.84
C CYS A 162 13.06 -1.61 11.12
N SER A 163 12.98 -0.94 12.28
CA SER A 163 12.91 -1.60 13.60
C SER A 163 11.64 -2.44 13.79
N ILE A 164 10.54 -2.07 13.13
CA ILE A 164 9.26 -2.78 13.23
C ILE A 164 9.29 -4.07 12.40
N CYS A 165 9.74 -3.98 11.15
CA CYS A 165 9.85 -5.15 10.26
C CYS A 165 11.13 -5.95 10.46
N LYS A 166 12.08 -5.44 11.29
CA LYS A 166 13.40 -6.03 11.56
C LYS A 166 14.16 -6.41 10.27
N MET A 167 14.12 -5.51 9.28
CA MET A 167 14.76 -5.72 7.98
C MET A 167 15.37 -4.43 7.44
N TYR A 168 16.42 -4.58 6.63
CA TYR A 168 16.99 -3.49 5.87
C TYR A 168 16.17 -3.21 4.61
N VAL A 169 15.87 -1.94 4.37
CA VAL A 169 15.09 -1.47 3.21
C VAL A 169 15.89 -0.46 2.40
N ASN A 170 15.79 -0.52 1.10
CA ASN A 170 16.53 0.36 0.19
C ASN A 170 15.94 1.78 0.23
N LYS A 171 16.78 2.78 0.52
CA LYS A 171 16.40 4.20 0.56
C LYS A 171 16.10 4.77 -0.83
N GLU A 172 16.89 4.35 -1.84
CA GLU A 172 16.76 4.84 -3.22
C GLU A 172 15.43 4.42 -3.84
N LYS A 173 14.89 3.26 -3.41
CA LYS A 173 13.57 2.78 -3.84
C LYS A 173 12.42 3.41 -3.08
N LEU A 174 12.65 4.43 -2.26
CA LEU A 174 11.63 5.12 -1.46
C LEU A 174 10.76 4.13 -0.68
N THR A 175 11.42 3.19 0.01
CA THR A 175 10.74 2.15 0.78
C THR A 175 10.35 2.69 2.14
N PHE A 176 9.07 2.64 2.51
CA PHE A 176 8.55 3.11 3.80
C PHE A 176 7.72 2.05 4.50
N HIS A 177 7.78 2.06 5.83
CA HIS A 177 6.88 1.28 6.67
C HIS A 177 5.46 1.85 6.62
N CYS A 178 4.48 0.96 6.63
CA CYS A 178 3.07 1.31 6.79
C CYS A 178 2.55 0.75 8.11
N ASP A 179 2.11 1.62 9.02
CA ASP A 179 1.60 1.24 10.34
C ASP A 179 0.27 0.48 10.26
N GLU A 180 -0.54 0.75 9.23
CA GLU A 180 -1.80 0.04 8.99
C GLU A 180 -1.57 -1.40 8.50
N CYS A 181 -0.69 -1.57 7.51
CA CYS A 181 -0.37 -2.90 6.96
C CYS A 181 0.67 -3.65 7.80
N HIS A 182 1.46 -2.95 8.65
CA HIS A 182 2.61 -3.46 9.38
C HIS A 182 3.66 -4.12 8.47
N ILE A 183 3.89 -3.55 7.29
CA ILE A 183 4.90 -3.98 6.33
C ILE A 183 5.59 -2.78 5.67
N CYS A 184 6.81 -2.99 5.19
CA CYS A 184 7.50 -2.00 4.34
C CYS A 184 7.06 -2.17 2.88
N ILE A 185 6.93 -1.05 2.15
CA ILE A 185 6.52 -1.02 0.73
C ILE A 185 7.49 -0.16 -0.07
N GLU A 186 8.04 -0.69 -1.17
CA GLU A 186 8.85 0.04 -2.13
C GLU A 186 8.00 1.06 -2.91
N GLY A 187 8.48 2.29 -3.01
CA GLY A 187 7.75 3.38 -3.67
C GLY A 187 6.36 3.60 -3.06
N ARG A 188 6.26 3.50 -1.72
CA ARG A 188 4.99 3.70 -1.03
C ARG A 188 4.45 5.10 -1.29
N ASP A 189 3.28 5.19 -1.89
CA ASP A 189 2.56 6.45 -2.07
C ASP A 189 1.66 6.73 -0.85
N HIS A 190 0.67 5.89 -0.59
CA HIS A 190 -0.21 6.01 0.59
C HIS A 190 -0.80 4.66 0.99
N HIS A 191 -1.47 4.62 2.16
CA HIS A 191 -2.38 3.54 2.52
C HIS A 191 -3.78 3.90 2.04
N CYS A 192 -4.36 3.08 1.17
CA CYS A 192 -5.68 3.30 0.61
C CYS A 192 -6.70 2.38 1.27
N ALA A 193 -7.60 2.94 2.09
CA ALA A 193 -8.65 2.17 2.75
C ALA A 193 -9.61 1.52 1.74
N TRP A 194 -9.91 2.21 0.63
CA TRP A 194 -10.78 1.70 -0.44
C TRP A 194 -10.21 0.47 -1.16
N CYS A 195 -8.90 0.43 -1.38
CA CYS A 195 -8.21 -0.76 -1.91
C CYS A 195 -7.88 -1.78 -0.81
N GLY A 196 -8.16 -1.45 0.44
CA GLY A 196 -7.88 -2.29 1.60
C GLY A 196 -6.42 -2.42 2.00
N LYS A 197 -5.48 -1.73 1.30
CA LYS A 197 -4.04 -1.82 1.51
C LYS A 197 -3.26 -0.63 0.94
N CYS A 198 -1.92 -0.70 1.03
CA CYS A 198 -1.05 0.32 0.43
C CYS A 198 -1.08 0.34 -1.09
N ILE A 199 -0.93 1.55 -1.63
CA ILE A 199 -0.53 1.82 -2.99
C ILE A 199 0.98 2.09 -2.99
N GLY A 200 1.70 1.41 -3.88
CA GLY A 200 3.15 1.49 -4.02
C GLY A 200 3.60 1.22 -5.45
N LYS A 201 4.90 1.03 -5.65
CA LYS A 201 5.51 0.99 -6.98
C LYS A 201 4.83 0.04 -7.98
N ARG A 202 4.34 -1.13 -7.53
CA ARG A 202 3.85 -2.17 -8.43
C ARG A 202 2.37 -2.05 -8.78
N ASN A 203 1.55 -1.38 -7.94
CA ASN A 203 0.12 -1.20 -8.18
C ASN A 203 -0.29 0.26 -8.40
N LEU A 204 0.67 1.18 -8.54
CA LEU A 204 0.39 2.60 -8.76
C LEU A 204 -0.31 2.86 -10.10
N ILE A 205 0.17 2.23 -11.17
CA ILE A 205 -0.41 2.41 -12.52
C ILE A 205 -1.84 1.88 -12.55
N SER A 206 -2.08 0.67 -12.03
CA SER A 206 -3.43 0.10 -11.96
C SER A 206 -4.38 0.93 -11.09
N PHE A 207 -3.86 1.56 -10.03
CA PHE A 207 -4.61 2.50 -9.20
C PHE A 207 -5.09 3.72 -10.01
N TYR A 208 -4.23 4.31 -10.85
CA TYR A 208 -4.65 5.42 -11.72
C TYR A 208 -5.64 4.97 -12.79
N ILE A 209 -5.44 3.80 -13.42
CA ILE A 209 -6.40 3.25 -14.38
C ILE A 209 -7.75 3.07 -13.72
N TRP A 210 -7.80 2.54 -12.49
CA TRP A 210 -9.02 2.42 -11.71
C TRP A 210 -9.67 3.78 -11.46
N LEU A 211 -8.95 4.81 -11.01
CA LEU A 211 -9.51 6.14 -10.78
C LEU A 211 -10.08 6.76 -12.06
N PHE A 212 -9.33 6.72 -13.16
CA PHE A 212 -9.79 7.27 -14.44
C PHE A 212 -10.99 6.52 -14.99
N SER A 213 -11.02 5.19 -14.87
CA SER A 213 -12.16 4.40 -15.31
C SER A 213 -13.41 4.64 -14.45
N LEU A 214 -13.26 4.87 -13.14
CA LEU A 214 -14.37 5.27 -12.27
C LEU A 214 -14.95 6.62 -12.68
N MET A 215 -14.10 7.62 -12.95
CA MET A 215 -14.56 8.92 -13.45
C MET A 215 -15.25 8.81 -14.80
N GLY A 216 -14.68 8.02 -15.72
CA GLY A 216 -15.28 7.72 -17.01
C GLY A 216 -16.63 7.02 -16.90
N LEU A 217 -16.76 6.07 -15.97
CA LEU A 217 -18.02 5.39 -15.68
C LEU A 217 -19.09 6.36 -15.16
N ILE A 218 -18.76 7.22 -14.19
CA ILE A 218 -19.68 8.23 -13.66
C ILE A 218 -20.14 9.15 -14.79
N PHE A 219 -19.23 9.61 -15.63
CA PHE A 219 -19.54 10.48 -16.76
C PHE A 219 -20.45 9.78 -17.79
N ALA A 220 -20.12 8.54 -18.17
CA ALA A 220 -20.94 7.76 -19.11
C ALA A 220 -22.33 7.47 -18.55
N MET A 221 -22.45 7.17 -17.26
CA MET A 221 -23.76 6.99 -16.61
C MET A 221 -24.58 8.30 -16.59
N SER A 222 -23.94 9.44 -16.34
CA SER A 222 -24.61 10.75 -16.39
C SER A 222 -25.17 11.05 -17.80
N ILE A 223 -24.38 10.77 -18.84
CA ILE A 223 -24.86 10.86 -20.23
C ILE A 223 -26.04 9.88 -20.46
N GLY A 224 -25.94 8.67 -19.93
CA GLY A 224 -27.00 7.66 -20.03
C GLY A 224 -28.32 8.11 -19.41
N MET A 225 -28.27 8.74 -18.25
CA MET A 225 -29.45 9.28 -17.57
C MET A 225 -30.09 10.42 -18.37
N VAL A 226 -29.31 11.37 -18.88
CA VAL A 226 -29.81 12.46 -19.72
C VAL A 226 -30.42 11.90 -21.01
N ASN A 227 -29.74 10.97 -21.67
CA ASN A 227 -30.23 10.33 -22.88
C ASN A 227 -31.58 9.60 -22.63
N ALA A 228 -31.71 8.88 -21.51
CA ALA A 228 -32.94 8.21 -21.12
C ALA A 228 -34.09 9.21 -20.89
N GLN A 229 -33.83 10.32 -20.19
CA GLN A 229 -34.84 11.36 -19.94
C GLN A 229 -35.35 11.99 -21.24
N LEU A 230 -34.45 12.26 -22.20
CA LEU A 230 -34.84 12.82 -23.50
C LEU A 230 -35.71 11.80 -24.28
N ASN A 231 -35.34 10.54 -24.31
CA ASN A 231 -36.10 9.52 -25.01
C ASN A 231 -37.48 9.28 -24.39
N MET A 232 -37.59 9.32 -23.05
CA MET A 232 -38.88 9.20 -22.34
C MET A 232 -39.84 10.38 -22.64
N LYS A 233 -39.29 11.60 -22.83
CA LYS A 233 -40.13 12.79 -23.20
C LYS A 233 -40.65 12.75 -24.64
N ASN A 234 -39.96 12.00 -25.50
CA ASN A 234 -40.30 11.90 -26.92
C ASN A 234 -41.22 10.71 -27.26
N MET A 235 -41.63 9.94 -26.25
CA MET A 235 -42.59 8.86 -26.32
C MET A 235 -43.98 9.33 -25.89
#